data_b6935872c01d23e552a0cde3aac392de
#
_entry.id   b6935872c01d23e552a0cde3aac392de
#
_cell.length_a   1.000
_cell.length_b   1.000
_cell.length_c   1.000
_cell.angle_alpha   90.00
_cell.angle_beta   90.00
_cell.angle_gamma   90.00
#
_symmetry.space_group_name_H-M   'P 1'
#
loop_
_entity.id
_entity.type
_entity.pdbx_description
1 polymer ?
#
loop_
_entity_poly.entity_id
_entity_poly.type
_entity_poly.pdbx_seq_one_letter_code
_entity_poly.pdbx_strand_id
1 'polypeptide(L)'
;FCGGANPDDVRWTTRYDEAEPFGSLYGSLHETGHGLYEQGRPRHLDFQPAGHADGLGVHESQSRLWENQVGRSLAFSEWAIPHWAEHFPENMNDVTGEMLWRSVNLVEPSLIRVEADEATYNLHIMIRYEIEKQLINGELDIDDLPDAWDDMYEKFLGIRSPDRKQGVLQDI
;
A
#
# COMPACT_ATOMS: atom_id res chain seq x y z
N PHE A 1 -6.26 5.68 4.56
CA PHE A 1 -7.23 5.24 5.59
C PHE A 1 -8.66 5.39 5.06
N CYS A 2 -9.42 4.30 5.07
CA CYS A 2 -10.84 4.27 4.73
C CYS A 2 -11.66 3.90 5.96
N GLY A 3 -12.81 4.54 6.15
CA GLY A 3 -13.74 4.27 7.25
C GLY A 3 -15.08 4.97 7.04
N GLY A 4 -16.03 4.69 7.91
CA GLY A 4 -17.37 5.29 7.85
C GLY A 4 -18.30 4.65 8.86
N ALA A 5 -19.50 5.21 9.01
CA ALA A 5 -20.49 4.73 9.97
C ALA A 5 -21.30 3.54 9.43
N ASN A 6 -21.44 3.43 8.12
CA ASN A 6 -22.20 2.39 7.42
C ASN A 6 -21.82 2.39 5.92
N PRO A 7 -22.31 1.42 5.12
CA PRO A 7 -22.01 1.34 3.69
C PRO A 7 -22.39 2.56 2.85
N ASP A 8 -23.29 3.42 3.32
CA ASP A 8 -23.65 4.67 2.62
C ASP A 8 -22.79 5.88 3.04
N ASP A 9 -22.00 5.74 4.12
CA ASP A 9 -21.11 6.77 4.62
C ASP A 9 -19.67 6.24 4.64
N VAL A 10 -19.10 6.12 3.47
CA VAL A 10 -17.69 5.69 3.29
C VAL A 10 -16.83 6.91 3.02
N ARG A 11 -15.81 7.11 3.88
CA ARG A 11 -14.88 8.24 3.83
C ARG A 11 -13.46 7.72 3.81
N TRP A 12 -12.60 8.35 3.01
CA TRP A 12 -11.19 8.02 2.97
C TRP A 12 -10.33 9.28 2.92
N THR A 13 -9.06 9.12 3.27
CA THR A 13 -8.07 10.18 3.29
C THR A 13 -6.89 9.78 2.43
N THR A 14 -6.23 10.77 1.83
CA THR A 14 -4.95 10.57 1.14
C THR A 14 -3.97 11.65 1.58
N ARG A 15 -2.69 11.42 1.30
CA ARG A 15 -1.66 12.45 1.37
C ARG A 15 -1.47 13.02 -0.02
N TYR A 16 -1.09 14.26 -0.08
CA TYR A 16 -0.91 14.99 -1.32
C TYR A 16 0.45 15.69 -1.31
N ASP A 17 1.24 15.44 -2.36
CA ASP A 17 2.52 16.09 -2.59
C ASP A 17 2.60 16.45 -4.09
N GLU A 18 2.83 17.72 -4.40
CA GLU A 18 2.95 18.20 -5.78
C GLU A 18 4.17 17.64 -6.51
N ALA A 19 5.24 17.29 -5.76
CA ALA A 19 6.45 16.70 -6.30
C ALA A 19 6.32 15.18 -6.54
N GLU A 20 5.36 14.52 -5.85
CA GLU A 20 5.14 13.08 -5.92
C GLU A 20 3.64 12.74 -6.06
N PRO A 21 3.01 13.06 -7.21
CA PRO A 21 1.56 12.93 -7.39
C PRO A 21 1.10 11.45 -7.45
N PHE A 22 1.99 10.53 -7.80
CA PHE A 22 1.65 9.11 -7.93
C PHE A 22 1.32 8.46 -6.60
N GLY A 23 2.02 8.82 -5.52
CA GLY A 23 1.71 8.34 -4.16
C GLY A 23 0.27 8.68 -3.76
N SER A 24 -0.19 9.90 -4.06
CA SER A 24 -1.58 10.30 -3.83
C SER A 24 -2.58 9.53 -4.70
N LEU A 25 -2.26 9.32 -5.98
CA LEU A 25 -3.13 8.59 -6.90
C LEU A 25 -3.31 7.13 -6.46
N TYR A 26 -2.21 6.41 -6.27
CA TYR A 26 -2.27 4.99 -5.90
C TYR A 26 -2.85 4.80 -4.50
N GLY A 27 -2.56 5.69 -3.55
CA GLY A 27 -3.22 5.72 -2.26
C GLY A 27 -4.73 5.94 -2.39
N SER A 28 -5.18 6.82 -3.29
CA SER A 28 -6.60 7.03 -3.55
C SER A 28 -7.28 5.81 -4.19
N LEU A 29 -6.61 5.12 -5.11
CA LEU A 29 -7.09 3.87 -5.70
C LEU A 29 -7.19 2.77 -4.65
N HIS A 30 -6.20 2.65 -3.77
CA HIS A 30 -6.18 1.73 -2.64
C HIS A 30 -7.41 1.96 -1.74
N GLU A 31 -7.59 3.18 -1.25
CA GLU A 31 -8.72 3.51 -0.38
C GLU A 31 -10.08 3.39 -1.09
N THR A 32 -10.11 3.63 -2.41
CA THR A 32 -11.31 3.38 -3.23
C THR A 32 -11.68 1.90 -3.23
N GLY A 33 -10.70 1.01 -3.31
CA GLY A 33 -10.94 -0.44 -3.22
C GLY A 33 -11.59 -0.85 -1.90
N HIS A 34 -11.10 -0.33 -0.79
CA HIS A 34 -11.72 -0.49 0.52
C HIS A 34 -13.15 0.07 0.54
N GLY A 35 -13.33 1.27 -0.03
CA GLY A 35 -14.63 1.95 -0.06
C GLY A 35 -15.67 1.20 -0.87
N LEU A 36 -15.31 0.69 -2.05
CA LEU A 36 -16.21 -0.10 -2.89
C LEU A 36 -16.60 -1.43 -2.24
N TYR A 37 -15.67 -2.06 -1.51
CA TYR A 37 -15.98 -3.25 -0.74
C TYR A 37 -17.02 -2.97 0.35
N GLU A 38 -16.83 -1.91 1.14
CA GLU A 38 -17.80 -1.49 2.15
C GLU A 38 -19.16 -1.16 1.55
N GLN A 39 -19.20 -0.42 0.44
CA GLN A 39 -20.44 -0.08 -0.26
C GLN A 39 -21.15 -1.30 -0.88
N GLY A 40 -20.39 -2.35 -1.22
CA GLY A 40 -20.90 -3.59 -1.78
C GLY A 40 -21.49 -4.57 -0.77
N ARG A 41 -21.40 -4.30 0.53
CA ARG A 41 -21.92 -5.19 1.57
C ARG A 41 -23.46 -5.35 1.48
N PRO A 42 -24.00 -6.51 1.90
CA PRO A 42 -25.40 -6.80 1.78
C PRO A 42 -26.25 -5.94 2.73
N ARG A 43 -27.00 -5.00 2.20
CA ARG A 43 -27.83 -4.02 2.95
C ARG A 43 -28.83 -4.63 3.92
N HIS A 44 -29.40 -5.79 3.58
CA HIS A 44 -30.36 -6.48 4.44
C HIS A 44 -29.74 -7.07 5.71
N LEU A 45 -28.40 -7.08 5.81
CA LEU A 45 -27.63 -7.51 6.98
C LEU A 45 -26.95 -6.35 7.70
N ASP A 46 -27.26 -5.10 7.36
CA ASP A 46 -26.71 -3.94 8.05
C ASP A 46 -26.94 -4.06 9.56
N PHE A 47 -25.91 -3.67 10.32
CA PHE A 47 -25.86 -3.77 11.78
C PHE A 47 -25.92 -5.20 12.36
N GLN A 48 -25.76 -6.23 11.53
CA GLN A 48 -25.61 -7.61 11.97
C GLN A 48 -24.17 -8.10 11.74
N PRO A 49 -23.63 -8.96 12.63
CA PRO A 49 -22.26 -9.49 12.44
C PRO A 49 -22.04 -10.16 11.07
N ALA A 50 -23.06 -10.84 10.53
CA ALA A 50 -22.98 -11.49 9.22
C ALA A 50 -22.92 -10.50 8.03
N GLY A 51 -23.26 -9.23 8.24
CA GLY A 51 -23.15 -8.17 7.23
C GLY A 51 -21.85 -7.38 7.29
N HIS A 52 -20.98 -7.65 8.25
CA HIS A 52 -19.69 -6.99 8.36
C HIS A 52 -18.70 -7.52 7.33
N ALA A 53 -17.62 -6.76 7.10
CA ALA A 53 -16.51 -7.19 6.26
C ALA A 53 -15.87 -8.48 6.79
N ASP A 54 -15.49 -9.39 5.88
CA ASP A 54 -14.94 -10.70 6.22
C ASP A 54 -13.42 -10.62 6.47
N GLY A 55 -13.04 -9.84 7.49
CA GLY A 55 -11.67 -9.73 7.96
C GLY A 55 -10.75 -8.85 7.10
N LEU A 56 -9.58 -8.55 7.66
CA LEU A 56 -8.62 -7.61 7.09
C LEU A 56 -8.02 -8.10 5.77
N GLY A 57 -7.76 -9.40 5.63
CA GLY A 57 -7.15 -9.94 4.40
C GLY A 57 -8.05 -9.82 3.17
N VAL A 58 -9.36 -10.06 3.32
CA VAL A 58 -10.33 -9.87 2.24
C VAL A 58 -10.50 -8.39 1.92
N HIS A 59 -10.57 -7.55 2.94
CA HIS A 59 -10.68 -6.11 2.80
C HIS A 59 -9.48 -5.52 2.04
N GLU A 60 -8.25 -5.90 2.43
CA GLU A 60 -7.02 -5.50 1.77
C GLU A 60 -6.89 -6.06 0.34
N SER A 61 -7.45 -7.23 0.06
CA SER A 61 -7.44 -7.78 -1.30
C SER A 61 -8.18 -6.88 -2.29
N GLN A 62 -9.21 -6.17 -1.84
CA GLN A 62 -9.97 -5.24 -2.69
C GLN A 62 -9.22 -3.92 -2.91
N SER A 63 -8.51 -3.41 -1.92
CA SER A 63 -7.65 -2.25 -2.10
C SER A 63 -6.50 -2.56 -3.06
N ARG A 64 -5.86 -3.72 -2.90
CA ARG A 64 -4.77 -4.17 -3.79
C ARG A 64 -5.24 -4.50 -5.21
N LEU A 65 -6.47 -4.96 -5.39
CA LEU A 65 -7.07 -5.11 -6.71
C LEU A 65 -7.05 -3.78 -7.47
N TRP A 66 -7.52 -2.70 -6.84
CA TRP A 66 -7.61 -1.40 -7.49
C TRP A 66 -6.26 -0.71 -7.62
N GLU A 67 -5.45 -0.72 -6.58
CA GLU A 67 -4.12 -0.10 -6.60
C GLU A 67 -3.17 -0.82 -7.57
N ASN A 68 -2.99 -2.14 -7.39
CA ASN A 68 -1.93 -2.87 -8.08
C ASN A 68 -2.42 -3.47 -9.41
N GLN A 69 -3.51 -4.23 -9.42
CA GLN A 69 -3.92 -4.95 -10.63
C GLN A 69 -4.57 -4.03 -11.66
N VAL A 70 -5.36 -3.04 -11.23
CA VAL A 70 -5.96 -2.05 -12.12
C VAL A 70 -5.02 -0.87 -12.30
N GLY A 71 -4.70 -0.14 -11.26
CA GLY A 71 -3.99 1.14 -11.31
C GLY A 71 -2.57 1.04 -11.88
N ARG A 72 -1.85 -0.04 -11.61
CA ARG A 72 -0.50 -0.26 -12.14
C ARG A 72 -0.47 -1.07 -13.44
N SER A 73 -1.62 -1.28 -14.09
CA SER A 73 -1.67 -1.95 -15.39
C SER A 73 -1.26 -1.03 -16.55
N LEU A 74 -0.77 -1.63 -17.64
CA LEU A 74 -0.49 -0.89 -18.87
C LEU A 74 -1.76 -0.21 -19.42
N ALA A 75 -2.89 -0.92 -19.40
CA ALA A 75 -4.16 -0.38 -19.90
C ALA A 75 -4.63 0.85 -19.12
N PHE A 76 -4.45 0.85 -17.79
CA PHE A 76 -4.73 2.03 -16.97
C PHE A 76 -3.78 3.17 -17.29
N SER A 77 -2.49 2.89 -17.44
CA SER A 77 -1.48 3.90 -17.78
C SER A 77 -1.76 4.56 -19.14
N GLU A 78 -2.12 3.76 -20.15
CA GLU A 78 -2.51 4.26 -21.48
C GLU A 78 -3.77 5.13 -21.41
N TRP A 79 -4.73 4.74 -20.60
CA TRP A 79 -5.96 5.52 -20.37
C TRP A 79 -5.67 6.81 -19.59
N ALA A 80 -4.81 6.78 -18.58
CA ALA A 80 -4.56 7.90 -17.67
C ALA A 80 -3.79 9.05 -18.34
N ILE A 81 -2.80 8.77 -19.18
CA ILE A 81 -1.91 9.78 -19.78
C ILE A 81 -2.67 10.90 -20.50
N PRO A 82 -3.63 10.63 -21.41
CA PRO A 82 -4.39 11.69 -22.07
C PRO A 82 -5.14 12.60 -21.08
N HIS A 83 -5.73 12.00 -20.02
CA HIS A 83 -6.46 12.78 -19.01
C HIS A 83 -5.52 13.66 -18.19
N TRP A 84 -4.32 13.18 -17.88
CA TRP A 84 -3.34 13.98 -17.14
C TRP A 84 -2.73 15.09 -18.02
N ALA A 85 -2.52 14.84 -19.29
CA ALA A 85 -2.04 15.85 -20.23
C ALA A 85 -2.98 17.06 -20.35
N GLU A 86 -4.29 16.89 -20.12
CA GLU A 86 -5.23 17.98 -20.05
C GLU A 86 -4.97 18.92 -18.84
N HIS A 87 -4.47 18.37 -17.73
CA HIS A 87 -4.20 19.10 -16.50
C HIS A 87 -2.74 19.52 -16.33
N PHE A 88 -1.81 18.72 -16.88
CA PHE A 88 -0.36 18.89 -16.76
C PHE A 88 0.34 18.84 -18.13
N PRO A 89 -0.04 19.71 -19.09
CA PRO A 89 0.45 19.61 -20.47
C PRO A 89 1.97 19.72 -20.57
N GLU A 90 2.61 20.57 -19.76
CA GLU A 90 4.07 20.77 -19.81
C GLU A 90 4.86 19.53 -19.34
N ASN A 91 4.29 18.74 -18.43
CA ASN A 91 4.94 17.57 -17.85
C ASN A 91 4.65 16.29 -18.64
N MET A 92 3.55 16.24 -19.41
CA MET A 92 3.04 15.03 -20.04
C MET A 92 3.24 14.95 -21.56
N ASN A 93 3.77 15.98 -22.20
CA ASN A 93 3.89 16.07 -23.66
C ASN A 93 4.61 14.89 -24.32
N ASP A 94 5.64 14.34 -23.65
CA ASP A 94 6.47 13.25 -24.17
C ASP A 94 6.31 11.95 -23.39
N VAL A 95 5.32 11.87 -22.47
CA VAL A 95 5.08 10.71 -21.63
C VAL A 95 4.08 9.78 -22.30
N THR A 96 4.47 8.53 -22.49
CA THR A 96 3.58 7.47 -23.00
C THR A 96 3.04 6.60 -21.86
N GLY A 97 1.92 5.90 -22.10
CA GLY A 97 1.38 4.94 -21.13
C GLY A 97 2.38 3.85 -20.78
N GLU A 98 3.20 3.40 -21.75
CA GLU A 98 4.26 2.41 -21.49
C GLU A 98 5.38 2.98 -20.59
N MET A 99 5.79 4.22 -20.77
CA MET A 99 6.78 4.87 -19.90
C MET A 99 6.26 4.97 -18.47
N LEU A 100 5.01 5.41 -18.29
CA LEU A 100 4.38 5.45 -16.99
C LEU A 100 4.30 4.06 -16.37
N TRP A 101 3.77 3.07 -17.11
CA TRP A 101 3.66 1.69 -16.64
C TRP A 101 5.00 1.11 -16.17
N ARG A 102 6.08 1.32 -16.92
CA ARG A 102 7.42 0.88 -16.53
C ARG A 102 7.93 1.58 -15.28
N SER A 103 7.68 2.87 -15.14
CA SER A 103 8.11 3.68 -14.00
C SER A 103 7.44 3.23 -12.70
N VAL A 104 6.11 3.03 -12.73
CA VAL A 104 5.35 2.68 -11.51
C VAL A 104 5.45 1.20 -11.12
N ASN A 105 6.02 0.37 -11.98
CA ASN A 105 6.29 -1.05 -11.71
C ASN A 105 7.79 -1.35 -11.59
N LEU A 106 8.61 -0.34 -11.32
CA LEU A 106 10.01 -0.56 -11.01
C LEU A 106 10.13 -1.37 -9.71
N VAL A 107 10.90 -2.46 -9.75
CA VAL A 107 11.16 -3.29 -8.58
C VAL A 107 12.51 -2.92 -8.01
N GLU A 108 12.52 -2.36 -6.80
CA GLU A 108 13.73 -1.94 -6.10
C GLU A 108 13.55 -2.11 -4.59
N PRO A 109 14.44 -2.88 -3.91
CA PRO A 109 14.37 -3.01 -2.47
C PRO A 109 14.45 -1.64 -1.77
N SER A 110 13.50 -1.37 -0.89
CA SER A 110 13.41 -0.12 -0.13
C SER A 110 13.32 -0.39 1.38
N LEU A 111 13.57 0.63 2.19
CA LEU A 111 13.49 0.52 3.65
C LEU A 111 12.07 0.73 4.16
N ILE A 112 11.29 1.57 3.49
CA ILE A 112 9.98 2.01 3.97
C ILE A 112 8.86 1.16 3.32
N ARG A 113 8.11 0.45 4.16
CA ARG A 113 7.06 -0.47 3.71
C ARG A 113 6.00 0.20 2.82
N VAL A 114 5.51 1.36 3.21
CA VAL A 114 4.43 2.05 2.48
C VAL A 114 4.85 2.58 1.11
N GLU A 115 6.17 2.67 0.87
CA GLU A 115 6.77 3.08 -0.40
C GLU A 115 7.27 1.88 -1.23
N ALA A 116 7.16 0.65 -0.68
CA ALA A 116 7.65 -0.54 -1.34
C ALA A 116 6.84 -0.88 -2.60
N ASP A 117 7.54 -1.39 -3.61
CA ASP A 117 6.95 -1.90 -4.85
C ASP A 117 6.11 -3.17 -4.63
N GLU A 118 5.33 -3.56 -5.64
CA GLU A 118 4.42 -4.71 -5.54
C GLU A 118 5.15 -6.04 -5.23
N ALA A 119 6.38 -6.22 -5.72
CA ALA A 119 7.13 -7.47 -5.53
C ALA A 119 7.73 -7.55 -4.11
N THR A 120 8.20 -6.43 -3.57
CA THR A 120 8.88 -6.39 -2.26
C THR A 120 7.95 -6.10 -1.09
N TYR A 121 6.77 -5.51 -1.32
CA TYR A 121 5.84 -5.15 -0.25
C TYR A 121 5.52 -6.31 0.71
N ASN A 122 5.23 -7.48 0.19
CA ASN A 122 4.90 -8.65 1.02
C ASN A 122 6.08 -9.12 1.87
N LEU A 123 7.32 -8.89 1.44
CA LEU A 123 8.51 -9.20 2.24
C LEU A 123 8.56 -8.34 3.50
N HIS A 124 8.19 -7.07 3.41
CA HIS A 124 8.06 -6.19 4.57
C HIS A 124 7.02 -6.70 5.59
N ILE A 125 5.91 -7.25 5.11
CA ILE A 125 4.89 -7.85 5.99
C ILE A 125 5.44 -9.11 6.66
N MET A 126 6.12 -9.98 5.90
CA MET A 126 6.72 -11.21 6.43
C MET A 126 7.77 -10.92 7.49
N ILE A 127 8.62 -9.92 7.30
CA ILE A 127 9.61 -9.49 8.29
C ILE A 127 8.91 -9.12 9.61
N ARG A 128 7.90 -8.26 9.55
CA ARG A 128 7.14 -7.82 10.74
C ARG A 128 6.46 -8.96 11.45
N TYR A 129 5.82 -9.84 10.70
CA TYR A 129 5.15 -11.01 11.25
C TYR A 129 6.12 -11.95 11.99
N GLU A 130 7.28 -12.25 11.41
CA GLU A 130 8.25 -13.13 12.05
C GLU A 130 8.88 -12.51 13.30
N ILE A 131 9.13 -11.20 13.30
CA ILE A 131 9.61 -10.46 14.47
C ILE A 131 8.54 -10.42 15.56
N GLU A 132 7.31 -10.05 15.24
CA GLU A 132 6.19 -10.02 16.18
C GLU A 132 5.96 -11.37 16.84
N LYS A 133 5.99 -12.44 16.05
CA LYS A 133 5.86 -13.81 16.56
C LYS A 133 6.96 -14.16 17.58
N GLN A 134 8.20 -13.80 17.31
CA GLN A 134 9.32 -14.04 18.23
C GLN A 134 9.17 -13.23 19.53
N LEU A 135 8.76 -11.98 19.45
CA LEU A 135 8.49 -11.11 20.60
C LEU A 135 7.36 -11.68 21.48
N ILE A 136 6.23 -12.06 20.87
CA ILE A 136 5.07 -12.61 21.61
C ILE A 136 5.40 -13.96 22.27
N ASN A 137 6.21 -14.77 21.62
CA ASN A 137 6.66 -16.07 22.19
C ASN A 137 7.76 -15.92 23.24
N GLY A 138 8.34 -14.73 23.43
CA GLY A 138 9.48 -14.52 24.33
C GLY A 138 10.78 -15.10 23.79
N GLU A 139 10.89 -15.30 22.49
CA GLU A 139 12.09 -15.79 21.78
C GLU A 139 13.05 -14.66 21.41
N LEU A 140 12.56 -13.42 21.39
CA LEU A 140 13.31 -12.19 21.12
C LEU A 140 13.07 -11.19 22.26
N ASP A 141 14.16 -10.65 22.83
CA ASP A 141 14.06 -9.55 23.79
C ASP A 141 13.86 -8.22 23.06
N ILE A 142 13.13 -7.30 23.69
CA ILE A 142 12.87 -5.95 23.14
C ILE A 142 14.14 -5.16 22.91
N ASP A 143 15.17 -5.37 23.72
CA ASP A 143 16.46 -4.71 23.61
C ASP A 143 17.24 -5.16 22.35
N ASP A 144 17.00 -6.39 21.89
CA ASP A 144 17.62 -6.97 20.68
C ASP A 144 16.81 -6.70 19.41
N LEU A 145 15.61 -6.14 19.52
CA LEU A 145 14.72 -5.86 18.40
C LEU A 145 15.36 -5.05 17.25
N PRO A 146 16.18 -4.00 17.50
CA PRO A 146 16.79 -3.26 16.40
C PRO A 146 17.74 -4.11 15.54
N ASP A 147 18.51 -4.98 16.16
CA ASP A 147 19.46 -5.84 15.44
C ASP A 147 18.71 -6.95 14.69
N ALA A 148 17.70 -7.55 15.33
CA ALA A 148 16.83 -8.54 14.69
C ALA A 148 16.09 -7.95 13.46
N TRP A 149 15.67 -6.70 13.55
CA TRP A 149 15.06 -5.98 12.42
C TRP A 149 16.02 -5.87 11.25
N ASP A 150 17.23 -5.37 11.49
CA ASP A 150 18.23 -5.19 10.44
C ASP A 150 18.65 -6.53 9.82
N ASP A 151 18.81 -7.59 10.60
CA ASP A 151 19.12 -8.93 10.12
C ASP A 151 18.02 -9.52 9.24
N MET A 152 16.76 -9.27 9.60
CA MET A 152 15.61 -9.72 8.80
C MET A 152 15.51 -8.93 7.49
N TYR A 153 15.77 -7.61 7.50
CA TYR A 153 15.82 -6.80 6.29
C TYR A 153 16.94 -7.24 5.34
N GLU A 154 18.13 -7.50 5.88
CA GLU A 154 19.24 -8.04 5.07
C GLU A 154 18.90 -9.42 4.48
N LYS A 155 18.29 -10.30 5.27
CA LYS A 155 17.90 -11.64 4.83
C LYS A 155 16.84 -11.64 3.72
N PHE A 156 15.82 -10.79 3.81
CA PHE A 156 14.66 -10.80 2.90
C PHE A 156 14.80 -9.81 1.75
N LEU A 157 15.45 -8.68 1.96
CA LEU A 157 15.53 -7.57 1.00
C LEU A 157 16.97 -7.26 0.56
N GLY A 158 17.99 -7.84 1.22
CA GLY A 158 19.38 -7.59 0.90
C GLY A 158 19.91 -6.21 1.30
N ILE A 159 19.19 -5.48 2.15
CA ILE A 159 19.52 -4.13 2.61
C ILE A 159 19.50 -4.04 4.13
N ARG A 160 20.27 -3.11 4.69
CA ARG A 160 20.25 -2.76 6.13
C ARG A 160 19.90 -1.30 6.30
N SER A 161 19.20 -0.97 7.38
CA SER A 161 18.89 0.42 7.69
C SER A 161 20.15 1.20 8.12
N PRO A 162 20.32 2.44 7.67
CA PRO A 162 21.46 3.27 8.09
C PRO A 162 21.30 3.78 9.51
N ASP A 163 20.08 3.83 10.02
CA ASP A 163 19.76 4.30 11.36
C ASP A 163 18.43 3.68 11.85
N ARG A 164 18.13 3.83 13.15
CA ARG A 164 16.92 3.29 13.76
C ARG A 164 15.64 3.95 13.26
N LYS A 165 15.69 5.17 12.77
CA LYS A 165 14.53 5.92 12.29
C LYS A 165 14.03 5.35 10.96
N GLN A 166 14.95 4.94 10.07
CA GLN A 166 14.62 4.23 8.84
C GLN A 166 14.56 2.70 9.03
N GLY A 167 14.89 2.23 10.22
CA GLY A 167 14.79 0.84 10.66
C GLY A 167 13.55 0.60 11.51
N VAL A 168 13.77 0.02 12.69
CA VAL A 168 12.73 -0.45 13.62
C VAL A 168 11.73 0.64 14.06
N LEU A 169 12.10 1.91 14.03
CA LEU A 169 11.23 3.01 14.46
C LEU A 169 10.31 3.56 13.35
N GLN A 170 10.32 2.98 12.17
CA GLN A 170 9.50 3.49 11.05
C GLN A 170 7.98 3.26 11.24
N ASP A 171 7.61 2.33 12.10
CA ASP A 171 6.21 1.97 12.35
C ASP A 171 5.67 2.55 13.69
N ILE A 172 6.40 3.47 14.34
CA ILE A 172 6.02 4.10 15.61
C ILE A 172 5.52 5.53 15.40
#